data_8da79c3678c41c4425c27a3e2a0817a9
#
_entry.id   8da79c3678c41c4425c27a3e2a0817a9
#
_cell.length_a   1.000
_cell.length_b   1.000
_cell.length_c   1.000
_cell.angle_alpha   90.00
_cell.angle_beta   90.00
_cell.angle_gamma   90.00
#
_symmetry.space_group_name_H-M   'P 1'
#
loop_
_entity.id
_entity.type
_entity.pdbx_description
1 polymer ?
#
loop_
_entity_poly.entity_id
_entity_poly.type
_entity_poly.pdbx_seq_one_letter_code
_entity_poly.pdbx_strand_id
1 'polypeptide(L)'
;TITYPLEPAQISLISMFTIGAPGFLLALEPNRNRIEGRFLRKVLLKALPAGLTDVLIVGSLVVCGEVFSIPASDVATASTMLLCVVGFMILIKISHPMNKFKYGILIFNIAGLLFCGICLNQLFAMSQMSKISILLRIVFAFAAESLLRYLTSGVEGIAKFISSQAHRGAP
;
A
#
# COMPACT_ATOMS: atom_id res chain seq x y z
N THR A 1 -16.50 1.14 -20.92
CA THR A 1 -15.71 0.09 -20.23
C THR A 1 -14.47 0.73 -19.66
N ILE A 2 -14.34 0.76 -18.32
CA ILE A 2 -13.13 1.28 -17.64
C ILE A 2 -11.98 0.35 -17.97
N THR A 3 -10.92 0.87 -18.56
CA THR A 3 -9.69 0.12 -18.84
C THR A 3 -8.96 -0.16 -17.54
N TYR A 4 -8.36 -1.34 -17.38
CA TYR A 4 -7.60 -1.69 -16.19
C TYR A 4 -6.42 -0.73 -16.02
N PRO A 5 -6.27 -0.07 -14.86
CA PRO A 5 -5.39 1.10 -14.71
C PRO A 5 -3.91 0.76 -14.53
N LEU A 6 -3.52 -0.51 -14.50
CA LEU A 6 -2.14 -0.94 -14.23
C LEU A 6 -1.62 -1.83 -15.35
N GLU A 7 -0.38 -1.63 -15.75
CA GLU A 7 0.31 -2.55 -16.66
C GLU A 7 0.98 -3.71 -15.91
N PRO A 8 1.11 -4.91 -16.52
CA PRO A 8 1.70 -6.08 -15.86
C PRO A 8 3.10 -5.83 -15.30
N ALA A 9 3.93 -5.05 -16.02
CA ALA A 9 5.26 -4.67 -15.56
C ALA A 9 5.23 -3.82 -14.28
N GLN A 10 4.24 -2.91 -14.17
CA GLN A 10 4.03 -2.07 -12.99
C GLN A 10 3.56 -2.88 -11.79
N ILE A 11 2.69 -3.87 -12.00
CA ILE A 11 2.27 -4.80 -10.93
C ILE A 11 3.47 -5.59 -10.40
N SER A 12 4.37 -6.02 -11.29
CA SER A 12 5.59 -6.73 -10.90
C SER A 12 6.50 -5.84 -10.05
N LEU A 13 6.65 -4.55 -10.42
CA LEU A 13 7.42 -3.58 -9.66
C LEU A 13 6.85 -3.39 -8.24
N ILE A 14 5.53 -3.16 -8.14
CA ILE A 14 4.85 -3.01 -6.85
C ILE A 14 5.08 -4.26 -6.00
N SER A 15 4.75 -5.43 -6.54
CA SER A 15 4.84 -6.70 -5.82
C SER A 15 6.26 -6.98 -5.34
N MET A 16 7.27 -6.67 -6.14
CA MET A 16 8.67 -6.87 -5.78
C MET A 16 9.07 -6.02 -4.57
N PHE A 17 8.76 -4.72 -4.57
CA PHE A 17 9.25 -3.79 -3.54
C PHE A 17 8.32 -3.58 -2.35
N THR A 18 7.03 -3.91 -2.45
CA THR A 18 6.09 -3.76 -1.33
C THR A 18 5.78 -5.08 -0.64
N ILE A 19 5.95 -6.23 -1.32
CA ILE A 19 5.60 -7.54 -0.80
C ILE A 19 6.80 -8.49 -0.79
N GLY A 20 7.41 -8.74 -1.97
CA GLY A 20 8.41 -9.79 -2.14
C GLY A 20 9.70 -9.52 -1.38
N ALA A 21 10.42 -8.47 -1.72
CA ALA A 21 11.69 -8.13 -1.07
C ALA A 21 11.54 -7.84 0.43
N PRO A 22 10.59 -6.98 0.89
CA PRO A 22 10.43 -6.76 2.33
C PRO A 22 9.96 -8.01 3.06
N GLY A 23 9.07 -8.83 2.49
CA GLY A 23 8.60 -10.07 3.11
C GLY A 23 9.75 -11.07 3.30
N PHE A 24 10.58 -11.26 2.27
CA PHE A 24 11.76 -12.10 2.35
C PHE A 24 12.78 -11.59 3.38
N LEU A 25 13.13 -10.30 3.32
CA LEU A 25 14.11 -9.70 4.24
C LEU A 25 13.63 -9.70 5.69
N LEU A 26 12.34 -9.45 5.94
CA LEU A 26 11.76 -9.53 7.29
C LEU A 26 11.72 -10.97 7.82
N ALA A 27 11.56 -11.97 6.94
CA ALA A 27 11.61 -13.38 7.32
C ALA A 27 13.02 -13.83 7.78
N LEU A 28 14.07 -13.13 7.36
CA LEU A 28 15.45 -13.37 7.83
C LEU A 28 15.70 -12.83 9.24
N GLU A 29 14.81 -11.99 9.78
CA GLU A 29 14.93 -11.51 11.16
C GLU A 29 14.59 -12.63 12.14
N PRO A 30 15.52 -13.03 13.04
CA PRO A 30 15.24 -14.09 14.01
C PRO A 30 14.19 -13.62 15.01
N ASN A 31 12.97 -14.10 14.86
CA ASN A 31 11.86 -13.79 15.76
C ASN A 31 11.56 -15.00 16.65
N ARG A 32 11.83 -14.85 17.96
CA ARG A 32 11.56 -15.88 18.98
C ARG A 32 10.23 -15.65 19.71
N ASN A 33 9.45 -14.65 19.32
CA ASN A 33 8.19 -14.35 19.98
C ASN A 33 7.12 -15.36 19.60
N ARG A 34 6.44 -15.92 20.60
CA ARG A 34 5.27 -16.78 20.37
C ARG A 34 4.15 -15.98 19.73
N ILE A 35 3.53 -16.57 18.71
CA ILE A 35 2.32 -16.02 18.11
C ILE A 35 1.16 -16.29 19.08
N GLU A 36 0.79 -15.29 19.87
CA GLU A 36 -0.35 -15.38 20.77
C GLU A 36 -1.64 -14.92 20.10
N GLY A 37 -2.73 -15.69 20.30
CA GLY A 37 -4.07 -15.36 19.87
C GLY A 37 -4.40 -15.77 18.42
N ARG A 38 -5.54 -15.29 17.92
CA ARG A 38 -6.07 -15.63 16.58
C ARG A 38 -5.29 -14.93 15.49
N PHE A 39 -4.26 -15.59 14.95
CA PHE A 39 -3.36 -15.07 13.89
C PHE A 39 -4.13 -14.50 12.70
N LEU A 40 -5.07 -15.26 12.15
CA LEU A 40 -5.86 -14.84 10.98
C LEU A 40 -6.62 -13.52 11.23
N ARG A 41 -7.19 -13.34 12.42
CA ARG A 41 -7.88 -12.10 12.79
C ARG A 41 -6.93 -10.91 12.80
N LYS A 42 -5.72 -11.07 13.35
CA LYS A 42 -4.71 -10.00 13.38
C LYS A 42 -4.26 -9.60 11.96
N VAL A 43 -4.11 -10.58 11.07
CA VAL A 43 -3.75 -10.34 9.66
C VAL A 43 -4.88 -9.61 8.94
N LEU A 44 -6.12 -10.10 9.05
CA LEU A 44 -7.28 -9.47 8.40
C LEU A 44 -7.51 -8.04 8.86
N LEU A 45 -7.38 -7.75 10.16
CA LEU A 45 -7.54 -6.39 10.70
C LEU A 45 -6.52 -5.38 10.14
N LYS A 46 -5.35 -5.86 9.74
CA LYS A 46 -4.31 -5.02 9.11
C LYS A 46 -4.46 -4.95 7.59
N ALA A 47 -4.81 -6.05 6.95
CA ALA A 47 -4.90 -6.15 5.50
C ALA A 47 -6.16 -5.48 4.92
N LEU A 48 -7.29 -5.56 5.63
CA LEU A 48 -8.57 -5.07 5.15
C LEU A 48 -8.59 -3.53 4.96
N PRO A 49 -8.15 -2.71 5.94
CA PRO A 49 -8.07 -1.25 5.72
C PRO A 49 -7.11 -0.87 4.61
N ALA A 50 -6.02 -1.63 4.46
CA ALA A 50 -5.04 -1.42 3.41
C ALA A 50 -5.64 -1.64 2.01
N GLY A 51 -6.23 -2.81 1.79
CA GLY A 51 -6.86 -3.13 0.51
C GLY A 51 -8.02 -2.19 0.16
N LEU A 52 -8.83 -1.78 1.15
CA LEU A 52 -9.88 -0.79 0.94
C LEU A 52 -9.29 0.59 0.55
N THR A 53 -8.20 1.00 1.18
CA THR A 53 -7.52 2.24 0.82
C THR A 53 -7.03 2.19 -0.63
N ASP A 54 -6.38 1.10 -1.03
CA ASP A 54 -5.87 0.92 -2.40
C ASP A 54 -7.00 1.01 -3.44
N VAL A 55 -8.09 0.29 -3.22
CA VAL A 55 -9.25 0.30 -4.14
C VAL A 55 -9.87 1.69 -4.24
N LEU A 56 -10.07 2.37 -3.12
CA LEU A 56 -10.69 3.70 -3.11
C LEU A 56 -9.78 4.75 -3.74
N ILE A 57 -8.49 4.74 -3.46
CA ILE A 57 -7.53 5.72 -4.00
C ILE A 57 -7.32 5.52 -5.49
N VAL A 58 -7.06 4.29 -5.93
CA VAL A 58 -6.86 3.99 -7.36
C VAL A 58 -8.15 4.20 -8.13
N GLY A 59 -9.29 3.76 -7.59
CA GLY A 59 -10.59 3.97 -8.22
C GLY A 59 -10.92 5.46 -8.39
N SER A 60 -10.70 6.27 -7.36
CA SER A 60 -10.87 7.73 -7.43
C SER A 60 -9.92 8.37 -8.43
N LEU A 61 -8.67 7.92 -8.50
CA LEU A 61 -7.69 8.42 -9.47
C LEU A 61 -8.11 8.10 -10.91
N VAL A 62 -8.62 6.90 -11.17
CA VAL A 62 -9.12 6.50 -12.50
C VAL A 62 -10.30 7.39 -12.91
N VAL A 63 -11.25 7.61 -12.01
CA VAL A 63 -12.39 8.51 -12.28
C VAL A 63 -11.91 9.93 -12.55
N CYS A 64 -10.98 10.46 -11.76
CA CYS A 64 -10.38 11.77 -12.03
C CYS A 64 -9.64 11.81 -13.37
N GLY A 65 -8.93 10.74 -13.73
CA GLY A 65 -8.23 10.61 -15.01
C GLY A 65 -9.18 10.73 -16.20
N GLU A 66 -10.33 10.09 -16.12
CA GLU A 66 -11.40 10.18 -17.14
C GLU A 66 -11.99 11.60 -17.21
N VAL A 67 -12.32 12.21 -16.07
CA VAL A 67 -12.91 13.57 -16.00
C VAL A 67 -11.96 14.62 -16.56
N PHE A 68 -10.66 14.52 -16.25
CA PHE A 68 -9.65 15.48 -16.72
C PHE A 68 -9.00 15.08 -18.05
N SER A 69 -9.49 14.02 -18.70
CA SER A 69 -8.96 13.51 -19.99
C SER A 69 -7.45 13.26 -19.93
N ILE A 70 -6.97 12.68 -18.83
CA ILE A 70 -5.56 12.35 -18.63
C ILE A 70 -5.23 11.07 -19.40
N PRO A 71 -4.07 10.99 -20.08
CA PRO A 71 -3.65 9.78 -20.78
C PRO A 71 -3.64 8.56 -19.87
N ALA A 72 -4.11 7.41 -20.36
CA ALA A 72 -4.18 6.16 -19.57
C ALA A 72 -2.81 5.73 -19.02
N SER A 73 -1.72 5.98 -19.76
CA SER A 73 -0.35 5.72 -19.31
C SER A 73 0.05 6.54 -18.08
N ASP A 74 -0.42 7.79 -18.00
CA ASP A 74 -0.15 8.67 -16.86
C ASP A 74 -0.94 8.20 -15.63
N VAL A 75 -2.22 7.80 -15.83
CA VAL A 75 -3.06 7.23 -14.78
C VAL A 75 -2.45 5.93 -14.26
N ALA A 76 -1.95 5.06 -15.14
CA ALA A 76 -1.27 3.82 -14.78
C ALA A 76 -0.03 4.09 -13.92
N THR A 77 0.84 5.01 -14.36
CA THR A 77 2.05 5.38 -13.63
C THR A 77 1.71 6.01 -12.27
N ALA A 78 0.70 6.90 -12.22
CA ALA A 78 0.25 7.52 -10.97
C ALA A 78 -0.33 6.49 -10.00
N SER A 79 -1.16 5.54 -10.49
CA SER A 79 -1.71 4.45 -9.71
C SER A 79 -0.62 3.57 -9.10
N THR A 80 0.39 3.21 -9.90
CA THR A 80 1.57 2.44 -9.45
C THR A 80 2.29 3.14 -8.31
N MET A 81 2.56 4.44 -8.46
CA MET A 81 3.24 5.22 -7.42
C MET A 81 2.40 5.33 -6.13
N LEU A 82 1.08 5.51 -6.25
CA LEU A 82 0.19 5.57 -5.09
C LEU A 82 0.12 4.23 -4.35
N LEU A 83 0.01 3.12 -5.07
CA LEU A 83 0.04 1.77 -4.48
C LEU A 83 1.37 1.51 -3.77
N CYS A 84 2.50 1.97 -4.32
CA CYS A 84 3.79 1.88 -3.64
C CYS A 84 3.81 2.71 -2.35
N VAL A 85 3.28 3.93 -2.36
CA VAL A 85 3.20 4.77 -1.14
C VAL A 85 2.37 4.08 -0.06
N VAL A 86 1.16 3.61 -0.39
CA VAL A 86 0.31 2.87 0.55
C VAL A 86 1.01 1.59 1.03
N GLY A 87 1.64 0.84 0.13
CA GLY A 87 2.40 -0.36 0.46
C GLY A 87 3.52 -0.11 1.46
N PHE A 88 4.29 0.98 1.30
CA PHE A 88 5.32 1.37 2.28
C PHE A 88 4.73 1.84 3.61
N MET A 89 3.62 2.55 3.61
CA MET A 89 2.92 2.92 4.85
C MET A 89 2.48 1.68 5.64
N ILE A 90 1.96 0.67 4.94
CA ILE A 90 1.58 -0.62 5.53
C ILE A 90 2.82 -1.36 6.04
N LEU A 91 3.90 -1.39 5.25
CA LEU A 91 5.16 -2.02 5.63
C LEU A 91 5.72 -1.42 6.93
N ILE A 92 5.73 -0.09 7.07
CA ILE A 92 6.12 0.59 8.30
C ILE A 92 5.23 0.16 9.47
N LYS A 93 3.91 0.12 9.25
CA LYS A 93 2.93 -0.24 10.28
C LYS A 93 3.04 -1.69 10.76
N ILE A 94 3.34 -2.62 9.84
CA ILE A 94 3.54 -4.04 10.15
C ILE A 94 4.89 -4.26 10.84
N SER A 95 5.92 -3.52 10.44
CA SER A 95 7.29 -3.66 10.97
C SER A 95 7.45 -3.11 12.39
N HIS A 96 6.46 -2.40 12.91
CA HIS A 96 6.52 -1.87 14.28
C HIS A 96 6.51 -3.00 15.34
N PRO A 97 7.39 -2.95 16.39
CA PRO A 97 8.38 -1.91 16.70
C PRO A 97 9.58 -1.92 15.73
N MET A 98 10.00 -0.72 15.31
CA MET A 98 11.09 -0.55 14.35
C MET A 98 12.45 -0.85 15.01
N ASN A 99 13.23 -1.70 14.35
CA ASN A 99 14.63 -2.00 14.71
C ASN A 99 15.56 -1.43 13.61
N LYS A 100 16.85 -1.25 13.89
CA LYS A 100 17.84 -0.78 12.91
C LYS A 100 17.84 -1.62 11.63
N PHE A 101 17.67 -2.94 11.76
CA PHE A 101 17.55 -3.87 10.63
C PHE A 101 16.31 -3.56 9.76
N LYS A 102 15.15 -3.33 10.36
CA LYS A 102 13.91 -2.98 9.66
C LYS A 102 13.97 -1.62 8.97
N TYR A 103 14.67 -0.64 9.57
CA TYR A 103 14.98 0.62 8.90
C TYR A 103 15.85 0.41 7.67
N GLY A 104 16.87 -0.45 7.76
CA GLY A 104 17.71 -0.83 6.61
C GLY A 104 16.88 -1.45 5.47
N ILE A 105 15.97 -2.37 5.78
CA ILE A 105 15.06 -2.98 4.81
C ILE A 105 14.19 -1.91 4.14
N LEU A 106 13.59 -1.01 4.90
CA LEU A 106 12.74 0.05 4.37
C LEU A 106 13.50 0.97 3.41
N ILE A 107 14.68 1.43 3.83
CA ILE A 107 15.56 2.28 3.01
C ILE A 107 15.97 1.55 1.73
N PHE A 108 16.37 0.28 1.83
CA PHE A 108 16.75 -0.53 0.68
C PHE A 108 15.59 -0.66 -0.34
N ASN A 109 14.38 -0.93 0.12
CA ASN A 109 13.22 -1.06 -0.76
C ASN A 109 12.83 0.27 -1.40
N ILE A 110 12.86 1.38 -0.65
CA ILE A 110 12.59 2.73 -1.19
C ILE A 110 13.66 3.10 -2.24
N ALA A 111 14.93 2.89 -1.93
CA ALA A 111 16.04 3.17 -2.85
C ALA A 111 15.94 2.31 -4.12
N GLY A 112 15.61 1.01 -3.97
CA GLY A 112 15.40 0.09 -5.08
C GLY A 112 14.23 0.50 -5.98
N LEU A 113 13.11 0.90 -5.38
CA LEU A 113 11.96 1.40 -6.14
C LEU A 113 12.30 2.69 -6.91
N LEU A 114 12.98 3.64 -6.27
CA LEU A 114 13.42 4.88 -6.93
C LEU A 114 14.40 4.59 -8.06
N PHE A 115 15.36 3.70 -7.84
CA PHE A 115 16.30 3.27 -8.87
C PHE A 115 15.58 2.65 -10.07
N CYS A 116 14.65 1.72 -9.83
CA CYS A 116 13.86 1.10 -10.90
C CYS A 116 12.97 2.12 -11.62
N GLY A 117 12.32 3.02 -10.89
CA GLY A 117 11.46 4.05 -11.47
C GLY A 117 12.22 5.08 -12.32
N ILE A 118 13.46 5.39 -12.00
CA ILE A 118 14.27 6.38 -12.72
C ILE A 118 15.11 5.71 -13.82
N CYS A 119 15.87 4.66 -13.48
CA CYS A 119 16.84 4.06 -14.41
C CYS A 119 16.19 3.02 -15.35
N LEU A 120 15.14 2.34 -14.90
CA LEU A 120 14.45 1.28 -15.63
C LEU A 120 13.01 1.65 -16.01
N ASN A 121 12.72 2.94 -16.13
CA ASN A 121 11.39 3.46 -16.43
C ASN A 121 10.77 2.84 -17.70
N GLN A 122 11.57 2.61 -18.75
CA GLN A 122 11.11 1.98 -19.99
C GLN A 122 10.73 0.50 -19.78
N LEU A 123 11.46 -0.23 -18.92
CA LEU A 123 11.18 -1.64 -18.63
C LEU A 123 9.87 -1.80 -17.85
N PHE A 124 9.58 -0.85 -16.97
CA PHE A 124 8.36 -0.86 -16.15
C PHE A 124 7.23 0.00 -16.75
N ALA A 125 7.33 0.36 -18.03
CA ALA A 125 6.31 1.13 -18.75
C ALA A 125 5.86 2.40 -18.00
N MET A 126 6.81 3.10 -17.35
CA MET A 126 6.52 4.34 -16.63
C MET A 126 6.61 5.53 -17.58
N SER A 127 5.51 6.23 -17.77
CA SER A 127 5.45 7.42 -18.63
C SER A 127 6.02 8.66 -17.96
N GLN A 128 6.50 9.62 -18.77
CA GLN A 128 6.80 10.97 -18.29
C GLN A 128 5.49 11.70 -18.04
N MET A 129 5.17 11.94 -16.78
CA MET A 129 3.88 12.47 -16.36
C MET A 129 3.74 13.97 -16.67
N SER A 130 2.55 14.38 -17.06
CA SER A 130 2.18 15.79 -17.19
C SER A 130 2.18 16.50 -15.82
N LYS A 131 2.25 17.83 -15.80
CA LYS A 131 2.21 18.62 -14.55
C LYS A 131 0.94 18.38 -13.75
N ILE A 132 -0.20 18.17 -14.42
CA ILE A 132 -1.49 17.87 -13.81
C ILE A 132 -1.46 16.50 -13.12
N SER A 133 -0.89 15.49 -13.77
CA SER A 133 -0.75 14.15 -13.23
C SER A 133 0.14 14.12 -11.99
N ILE A 134 1.21 14.93 -11.96
CA ILE A 134 2.09 15.07 -10.79
C ILE A 134 1.33 15.72 -9.61
N LEU A 135 0.57 16.77 -9.87
CA LEU A 135 -0.24 17.44 -8.84
C LEU A 135 -1.27 16.48 -8.25
N LEU A 136 -2.02 15.79 -9.11
CA LEU A 136 -2.99 14.78 -8.67
C LEU A 136 -2.35 13.74 -7.77
N ARG A 137 -1.19 13.20 -8.17
CA ARG A 137 -0.46 12.20 -7.39
C ARG A 137 -0.14 12.70 -5.98
N ILE A 138 0.32 13.95 -5.85
CA ILE A 138 0.65 14.53 -4.54
C ILE A 138 -0.61 14.64 -3.68
N VAL A 139 -1.71 15.16 -4.23
CA VAL A 139 -2.99 15.28 -3.53
C VAL A 139 -3.51 13.92 -3.08
N PHE A 140 -3.50 12.93 -3.97
CA PHE A 140 -3.95 11.56 -3.64
C PHE A 140 -3.02 10.86 -2.65
N ALA A 141 -1.71 11.12 -2.64
CA ALA A 141 -0.79 10.56 -1.65
C ALA A 141 -1.11 11.07 -0.23
N PHE A 142 -1.40 12.36 -0.07
CA PHE A 142 -1.88 12.90 1.22
C PHE A 142 -3.25 12.36 1.61
N ALA A 143 -4.17 12.23 0.64
CA ALA A 143 -5.48 11.66 0.88
C ALA A 143 -5.37 10.18 1.31
N ALA A 144 -4.45 9.41 0.71
CA ALA A 144 -4.21 8.01 1.04
C ALA A 144 -3.78 7.82 2.50
N GLU A 145 -2.89 8.69 3.01
CA GLU A 145 -2.48 8.62 4.42
C GLU A 145 -3.68 8.83 5.36
N SER A 146 -4.45 9.89 5.11
CA SER A 146 -5.63 10.20 5.91
C SER A 146 -6.66 9.08 5.85
N LEU A 147 -6.95 8.56 4.66
CA LEU A 147 -7.91 7.50 4.43
C LEU A 147 -7.48 6.19 5.13
N LEU A 148 -6.20 5.81 5.00
CA LEU A 148 -5.66 4.62 5.67
C LEU A 148 -5.77 4.73 7.19
N ARG A 149 -5.52 5.91 7.78
CA ARG A 149 -5.68 6.15 9.22
C ARG A 149 -7.14 5.99 9.64
N TYR A 150 -8.08 6.62 8.93
CA TYR A 150 -9.52 6.53 9.23
C TYR A 150 -10.04 5.10 9.10
N LEU A 151 -9.74 4.41 8.02
CA LEU A 151 -10.17 3.03 7.81
C LEU A 151 -9.57 2.07 8.85
N THR A 152 -8.31 2.26 9.22
CA THR A 152 -7.70 1.44 10.28
C THR A 152 -8.41 1.65 11.61
N SER A 153 -8.63 2.91 12.01
CA SER A 153 -9.33 3.22 13.27
C SER A 153 -10.76 2.68 13.26
N GLY A 154 -11.46 2.77 12.13
CA GLY A 154 -12.81 2.23 11.97
C GLY A 154 -12.85 0.70 12.12
N VAL A 155 -11.96 0.00 11.41
CA VAL A 155 -11.89 -1.48 11.47
C VAL A 155 -11.48 -1.96 12.86
N GLU A 156 -10.52 -1.29 13.51
CA GLU A 156 -10.13 -1.61 14.89
C GLU A 156 -11.28 -1.34 15.89
N GLY A 157 -12.04 -0.26 15.71
CA GLY A 157 -13.22 0.06 16.51
C GLY A 157 -14.30 -1.01 16.41
N ILE A 158 -14.64 -1.41 15.19
CA ILE A 158 -15.61 -2.49 14.93
C ILE A 158 -15.12 -3.81 15.54
N ALA A 159 -13.84 -4.14 15.41
CA ALA A 159 -13.29 -5.37 15.96
C ALA A 159 -13.32 -5.39 17.49
N LYS A 160 -13.07 -4.26 18.15
CA LYS A 160 -13.21 -4.12 19.60
C LYS A 160 -14.68 -4.28 20.05
N PHE A 161 -15.61 -3.66 19.31
CA PHE A 161 -17.03 -3.78 19.61
C PHE A 161 -17.53 -5.21 19.51
N ILE A 162 -17.17 -5.94 18.44
CA ILE A 162 -17.53 -7.36 18.27
C ILE A 162 -16.92 -8.22 19.38
N SER A 163 -15.67 -7.96 19.77
CA SER A 163 -15.03 -8.73 20.86
C SER A 163 -15.67 -8.46 22.23
N SER A 164 -16.11 -7.24 22.48
CA SER A 164 -16.85 -6.87 23.71
C SER A 164 -18.21 -7.56 23.81
N GLN A 165 -18.94 -7.65 22.70
CA GLN A 165 -20.21 -8.37 22.62
C GLN A 165 -20.04 -9.89 22.86
N ALA A 166 -18.99 -10.48 22.27
CA ALA A 166 -18.70 -11.91 22.45
C ALA A 166 -18.35 -12.27 23.90
N HIS A 167 -17.74 -11.35 24.66
CA HIS A 167 -17.47 -11.54 26.09
C HIS A 167 -18.71 -11.33 26.99
N ARG A 168 -19.70 -10.56 26.54
CA ARG A 168 -20.96 -10.36 27.28
C ARG A 168 -22.00 -11.45 27.05
N GLY A 169 -21.86 -12.23 25.99
CA GLY A 169 -22.77 -13.33 25.63
C GLY A 169 -22.31 -14.74 26.01
N ALA A 170 -21.19 -14.88 26.72
CA ALA A 170 -20.76 -16.16 27.27
C ALA A 170 -21.37 -16.31 28.69
N PRO A 171 -22.20 -17.35 28.92
CA PRO A 171 -22.77 -17.66 30.24
C PRO A 171 -21.72 -18.11 31.22
#